data_2b7db5269a72e4e4fd844f04b740d9fb
#
_entry.id   2b7db5269a72e4e4fd844f04b740d9fb
#
_cell.length_a   1.000
_cell.length_b   1.000
_cell.length_c   1.000
_cell.angle_alpha   90.00
_cell.angle_beta   90.00
_cell.angle_gamma   90.00
#
_symmetry.space_group_name_H-M   'P 1'
#
loop_
_entity.id
_entity.type
_entity.pdbx_description
1 polymer ?
#
loop_
_entity_poly.entity_id
_entity_poly.type
_entity_poly.pdbx_seq_one_letter_code
_entity_poly.pdbx_strand_id
1 'polypeptide(L)'
;SEKKAWKETKKLLEEMIEVSDNEAYNELIKVQSPDRSFVKGAAKINEYLKENGYEDTGIHTTLHPAYSKSEKDGKGDNVTTVKDCGKLLEKIYTGNCVSHEKSGDMLHLLLNQENTIKIPQGLPEGTKVANKTGETSEVQHDAAIVYGDSTDFILCVMTKNTNGAEEVYGNIHELTKMVYDTLNP
;
A
#
# COMPACT_ATOMS: atom_id res chain seq x y z
N SER A 1 -3.10 -28.36 -6.65
CA SER A 1 -1.77 -28.22 -7.27
C SER A 1 -1.20 -26.84 -7.02
N GLU A 2 0.11 -26.71 -7.03
CA GLU A 2 0.82 -25.41 -6.83
C GLU A 2 0.32 -24.31 -7.79
N LYS A 3 0.06 -24.66 -9.05
CA LYS A 3 -0.51 -23.71 -10.03
C LYS A 3 -1.87 -23.15 -9.61
N LYS A 4 -2.72 -23.96 -8.95
CA LYS A 4 -4.02 -23.49 -8.45
C LYS A 4 -3.82 -22.54 -7.27
N ALA A 5 -2.97 -22.91 -6.32
CA ALA A 5 -2.64 -22.07 -5.16
C ALA A 5 -2.05 -20.72 -5.59
N TRP A 6 -1.14 -20.74 -6.57
CA TRP A 6 -0.58 -19.50 -7.11
C TRP A 6 -1.63 -18.61 -7.80
N LYS A 7 -2.54 -19.19 -8.57
CA LYS A 7 -3.64 -18.44 -9.20
C LYS A 7 -4.56 -17.77 -8.16
N GLU A 8 -4.87 -18.49 -7.09
CA GLU A 8 -5.68 -17.95 -5.97
C GLU A 8 -4.95 -16.82 -5.25
N THR A 9 -3.66 -16.99 -4.96
CA THR A 9 -2.83 -15.94 -4.33
C THR A 9 -2.75 -14.69 -5.21
N LYS A 10 -2.54 -14.87 -6.53
CA LYS A 10 -2.49 -13.73 -7.47
C LYS A 10 -3.79 -12.95 -7.45
N LYS A 11 -4.94 -13.61 -7.48
CA LYS A 11 -6.24 -12.97 -7.40
C LYS A 11 -6.39 -12.15 -6.11
N LEU A 12 -5.99 -12.70 -4.95
CA LEU A 12 -6.01 -11.98 -3.68
C LEU A 12 -5.09 -10.76 -3.68
N LEU A 13 -3.92 -10.83 -4.33
CA LEU A 13 -3.02 -9.68 -4.48
C LEU A 13 -3.65 -8.57 -5.34
N GLU A 14 -4.31 -8.93 -6.44
CA GLU A 14 -5.07 -8.02 -7.30
C GLU A 14 -6.20 -7.35 -6.48
N GLU A 15 -7.04 -8.12 -5.80
CA GLU A 15 -8.13 -7.61 -4.97
C GLU A 15 -7.62 -6.70 -3.83
N MET A 16 -6.53 -7.08 -3.14
CA MET A 16 -5.96 -6.28 -2.06
C MET A 16 -5.40 -4.94 -2.54
N ILE A 17 -4.66 -4.93 -3.66
CA ILE A 17 -3.96 -3.73 -4.12
C ILE A 17 -4.85 -2.86 -5.01
N GLU A 18 -5.51 -3.43 -6.01
CA GLU A 18 -6.23 -2.66 -7.03
C GLU A 18 -7.55 -2.06 -6.50
N VAL A 19 -8.28 -2.81 -5.66
CA VAL A 19 -9.58 -2.37 -5.10
C VAL A 19 -9.60 -2.27 -3.56
N SER A 20 -8.47 -2.47 -2.89
CA SER A 20 -8.34 -2.36 -1.42
C SER A 20 -9.25 -3.32 -0.65
N ASP A 21 -9.43 -4.56 -1.11
CA ASP A 21 -10.24 -5.55 -0.43
C ASP A 21 -9.61 -6.01 0.89
N ASN A 22 -10.32 -5.81 2.00
CA ASN A 22 -9.87 -6.13 3.34
C ASN A 22 -9.80 -7.64 3.61
N GLU A 23 -10.72 -8.42 3.03
CA GLU A 23 -10.68 -9.88 3.19
C GLU A 23 -9.51 -10.49 2.42
N ALA A 24 -9.20 -9.98 1.24
CA ALA A 24 -8.02 -10.39 0.49
C ALA A 24 -6.73 -10.15 1.27
N TYR A 25 -6.60 -8.98 1.94
CA TYR A 25 -5.51 -8.70 2.87
C TYR A 25 -5.45 -9.73 4.01
N ASN A 26 -6.56 -9.97 4.69
CA ASN A 26 -6.63 -10.90 5.80
C ASN A 26 -6.24 -12.32 5.37
N GLU A 27 -6.74 -12.77 4.22
CA GLU A 27 -6.44 -14.10 3.67
C GLU A 27 -4.98 -14.25 3.24
N LEU A 28 -4.38 -13.22 2.65
CA LEU A 28 -2.95 -13.21 2.28
C LEU A 28 -2.03 -13.33 3.49
N ILE A 29 -2.42 -12.79 4.63
CA ILE A 29 -1.68 -12.97 5.88
C ILE A 29 -1.86 -14.40 6.40
N LYS A 30 -3.08 -14.95 6.38
CA LYS A 30 -3.37 -16.30 6.84
C LYS A 30 -2.63 -17.38 6.03
N VAL A 31 -2.45 -17.20 4.72
CA VAL A 31 -1.72 -18.18 3.90
C VAL A 31 -0.21 -18.24 4.22
N GLN A 32 0.34 -17.28 4.95
CA GLN A 32 1.73 -17.35 5.43
C GLN A 32 1.94 -18.40 6.54
N SER A 33 0.85 -18.90 7.12
CA SER A 33 0.89 -19.93 8.16
C SER A 33 0.25 -21.24 7.67
N PRO A 34 0.89 -22.42 7.91
CA PRO A 34 0.34 -23.72 7.49
C PRO A 34 -1.06 -24.03 8.04
N ASP A 35 -1.36 -23.56 9.25
CA ASP A 35 -2.66 -23.69 9.91
C ASP A 35 -3.62 -22.53 9.66
N ARG A 36 -3.27 -21.65 8.71
CA ARG A 36 -4.05 -20.47 8.34
C ARG A 36 -4.39 -19.54 9.52
N SER A 37 -3.50 -19.46 10.48
CA SER A 37 -3.60 -18.53 11.62
C SER A 37 -3.16 -17.13 11.18
N PHE A 38 -4.04 -16.15 11.34
CA PHE A 38 -3.70 -14.73 11.10
C PHE A 38 -2.52 -14.29 11.97
N VAL A 39 -2.57 -14.59 13.28
CA VAL A 39 -1.52 -14.19 14.23
C VAL A 39 -0.15 -14.74 13.86
N LYS A 40 -0.07 -16.02 13.45
CA LYS A 40 1.19 -16.63 13.03
C LYS A 40 1.66 -16.08 11.68
N GLY A 41 0.75 -15.84 10.76
CA GLY A 41 1.06 -15.22 9.47
C GLY A 41 1.58 -13.79 9.64
N ALA A 42 0.92 -12.99 10.47
CA ALA A 42 1.36 -11.63 10.81
C ALA A 42 2.74 -11.63 11.48
N ALA A 43 3.00 -12.55 12.42
CA ALA A 43 4.30 -12.68 13.07
C ALA A 43 5.43 -12.94 12.04
N LYS A 44 5.20 -13.83 11.08
CA LYS A 44 6.17 -14.12 10.01
C LYS A 44 6.42 -12.91 9.11
N ILE A 45 5.37 -12.16 8.76
CA ILE A 45 5.51 -10.93 7.96
C ILE A 45 6.27 -9.87 8.77
N ASN A 46 5.95 -9.69 10.06
CA ASN A 46 6.64 -8.73 10.92
C ASN A 46 8.13 -9.05 11.10
N GLU A 47 8.50 -10.34 11.15
CA GLU A 47 9.91 -10.76 11.15
C GLU A 47 10.60 -10.33 9.84
N TYR A 48 9.98 -10.60 8.68
CA TYR A 48 10.48 -10.15 7.39
C TYR A 48 10.62 -8.64 7.29
N LEU A 49 9.63 -7.88 7.76
CA LEU A 49 9.67 -6.41 7.77
C LEU A 49 10.88 -5.91 8.57
N LYS A 50 11.08 -6.44 9.77
CA LYS A 50 12.22 -6.08 10.63
C LYS A 50 13.56 -6.43 9.99
N GLU A 51 13.71 -7.63 9.45
CA GLU A 51 14.95 -8.08 8.76
C GLU A 51 15.29 -7.22 7.54
N ASN A 52 14.27 -6.62 6.89
CA ASN A 52 14.43 -5.74 5.74
C ASN A 52 14.48 -4.25 6.10
N GLY A 53 14.51 -3.92 7.41
CA GLY A 53 14.68 -2.58 7.93
C GLY A 53 13.45 -1.69 7.80
N TYR A 54 12.24 -2.28 7.85
CA TYR A 54 10.96 -1.58 8.04
C TYR A 54 10.61 -1.58 9.51
N GLU A 55 11.34 -0.78 10.29
CA GLU A 55 11.32 -0.84 11.76
C GLU A 55 10.03 -0.27 12.37
N ASP A 56 9.38 0.65 11.64
CA ASP A 56 8.18 1.36 12.08
C ASP A 56 6.89 0.82 11.41
N THR A 57 6.96 -0.37 10.82
CA THR A 57 5.82 -1.03 10.17
C THR A 57 5.50 -2.36 10.84
N GLY A 58 4.23 -2.58 11.18
CA GLY A 58 3.79 -3.81 11.83
C GLY A 58 2.34 -4.17 11.55
N ILE A 59 2.08 -5.47 11.45
CA ILE A 59 0.77 -6.08 11.25
C ILE A 59 0.35 -6.74 12.57
N HIS A 60 -0.77 -6.30 13.15
CA HIS A 60 -1.24 -6.74 14.47
C HIS A 60 -2.72 -7.14 14.49
N THR A 61 -3.51 -6.66 13.54
CA THR A 61 -4.95 -6.91 13.49
C THR A 61 -5.45 -7.07 12.05
N THR A 62 -6.50 -7.88 11.90
CA THR A 62 -7.25 -7.96 10.65
C THR A 62 -7.87 -6.60 10.31
N LEU A 63 -7.98 -6.32 9.02
CA LEU A 63 -8.72 -5.16 8.52
C LEU A 63 -10.21 -5.55 8.42
N HIS A 64 -11.08 -4.75 8.99
CA HIS A 64 -12.57 -4.81 8.96
C HIS A 64 -13.15 -6.00 8.17
N PRO A 65 -13.08 -7.24 8.68
CA PRO A 65 -13.53 -8.40 7.94
C PRO A 65 -15.03 -8.37 7.76
N ALA A 66 -15.50 -8.57 6.52
CA ALA A 66 -16.92 -8.62 6.20
C ALA A 66 -17.54 -9.98 6.52
N TYR A 67 -16.76 -11.05 6.42
CA TYR A 67 -17.20 -12.44 6.53
C TYR A 67 -16.40 -13.24 7.53
N SER A 68 -15.13 -12.95 7.72
CA SER A 68 -14.26 -13.65 8.64
C SER A 68 -14.31 -13.05 10.05
N LYS A 69 -13.85 -13.81 11.03
CA LYS A 69 -13.73 -13.32 12.41
C LYS A 69 -12.56 -12.34 12.51
N SER A 70 -12.78 -11.24 13.22
CA SER A 70 -11.69 -10.33 13.59
C SER A 70 -10.66 -11.03 14.48
N GLU A 71 -9.39 -10.90 14.13
CA GLU A 71 -8.26 -11.49 14.84
C GLU A 71 -7.20 -10.42 15.14
N LYS A 72 -6.49 -10.55 16.26
CA LYS A 72 -5.42 -9.65 16.67
C LYS A 72 -4.38 -10.40 17.51
N ASP A 73 -3.12 -9.95 17.45
CA ASP A 73 -2.03 -10.51 18.24
C ASP A 73 -1.88 -9.89 19.66
N GLY A 74 -2.68 -8.88 19.98
CA GLY A 74 -2.68 -8.18 21.26
C GLY A 74 -1.59 -7.11 21.43
N LYS A 75 -0.84 -6.78 20.38
CA LYS A 75 0.26 -5.79 20.41
C LYS A 75 -0.14 -4.38 19.93
N GLY A 76 -1.41 -4.17 19.62
CA GLY A 76 -1.95 -2.88 19.18
C GLY A 76 -2.57 -2.92 17.80
N ASP A 77 -2.61 -1.77 17.13
CA ASP A 77 -3.12 -1.62 15.78
C ASP A 77 -2.02 -1.82 14.73
N ASN A 78 -2.42 -2.00 13.47
CA ASN A 78 -1.50 -1.96 12.34
C ASN A 78 -0.87 -0.58 12.24
N VAL A 79 0.44 -0.53 12.03
CA VAL A 79 1.22 0.73 11.97
C VAL A 79 2.14 0.75 10.76
N THR A 80 2.39 1.93 10.24
CA THR A 80 3.42 2.20 9.23
C THR A 80 3.80 3.68 9.26
N THR A 81 4.82 4.06 8.49
CA THR A 81 5.28 5.43 8.33
C THR A 81 5.50 5.79 6.87
N VAL A 82 5.49 7.09 6.56
CA VAL A 82 5.85 7.59 5.23
C VAL A 82 7.26 7.16 4.81
N LYS A 83 8.18 7.04 5.76
CA LYS A 83 9.55 6.56 5.54
C LYS A 83 9.58 5.11 5.07
N ASP A 84 8.87 4.22 5.75
CA ASP A 84 8.85 2.80 5.40
C ASP A 84 8.09 2.54 4.10
N CYS A 85 6.97 3.24 3.88
CA CYS A 85 6.26 3.22 2.60
C CYS A 85 7.13 3.71 1.45
N GLY A 86 7.81 4.86 1.61
CA GLY A 86 8.72 5.41 0.62
C GLY A 86 9.86 4.46 0.28
N LYS A 87 10.48 3.86 1.30
CA LYS A 87 11.54 2.85 1.14
C LYS A 87 11.07 1.62 0.34
N LEU A 88 9.83 1.15 0.60
CA LEU A 88 9.25 0.03 -0.14
C LEU A 88 9.02 0.40 -1.60
N LEU A 89 8.41 1.56 -1.86
CA LEU A 89 8.15 2.06 -3.21
C LEU A 89 9.45 2.30 -3.99
N GLU A 90 10.50 2.81 -3.35
CA GLU A 90 11.84 2.96 -3.97
C GLU A 90 12.42 1.61 -4.39
N LYS A 91 12.35 0.58 -3.53
CA LYS A 91 12.79 -0.77 -3.89
C LYS A 91 12.00 -1.35 -5.05
N ILE A 92 10.67 -1.12 -5.09
CA ILE A 92 9.82 -1.56 -6.19
C ILE A 92 10.23 -0.82 -7.48
N TYR A 93 10.33 0.50 -7.44
CA TYR A 93 10.69 1.34 -8.58
C TYR A 93 12.06 0.96 -9.17
N THR A 94 13.05 0.74 -8.31
CA THR A 94 14.42 0.39 -8.72
C THR A 94 14.61 -1.09 -9.08
N GLY A 95 13.56 -1.92 -8.98
CA GLY A 95 13.66 -3.35 -9.29
C GLY A 95 14.37 -4.19 -8.22
N ASN A 96 14.51 -3.66 -7.01
CA ASN A 96 15.27 -4.28 -5.91
C ASN A 96 14.40 -4.87 -4.78
N CYS A 97 13.08 -4.96 -4.99
CA CYS A 97 12.17 -5.58 -4.03
C CYS A 97 12.05 -7.09 -4.35
N VAL A 98 12.68 -7.94 -3.54
CA VAL A 98 12.80 -9.40 -3.71
C VAL A 98 13.61 -9.78 -4.97
N SER A 99 13.11 -9.43 -6.16
CA SER A 99 13.80 -9.59 -7.45
C SER A 99 13.27 -8.55 -8.43
N HIS A 100 13.97 -8.37 -9.56
CA HIS A 100 13.52 -7.47 -10.62
C HIS A 100 12.14 -7.88 -11.18
N GLU A 101 11.92 -9.19 -11.40
CA GLU A 101 10.64 -9.74 -11.84
C GLU A 101 9.52 -9.43 -10.83
N LYS A 102 9.76 -9.68 -9.54
CA LYS A 102 8.75 -9.45 -8.49
C LYS A 102 8.48 -7.97 -8.24
N SER A 103 9.49 -7.12 -8.37
CA SER A 103 9.31 -5.67 -8.37
C SER A 103 8.40 -5.22 -9.52
N GLY A 104 8.58 -5.80 -10.70
CA GLY A 104 7.71 -5.56 -11.87
C GLY A 104 6.26 -6.01 -11.62
N ASP A 105 6.06 -7.18 -11.03
CA ASP A 105 4.73 -7.69 -10.65
C ASP A 105 4.05 -6.72 -9.65
N MET A 106 4.77 -6.28 -8.61
CA MET A 106 4.26 -5.32 -7.61
C MET A 106 3.93 -3.96 -8.22
N LEU A 107 4.81 -3.46 -9.08
CA LEU A 107 4.59 -2.19 -9.80
C LEU A 107 3.35 -2.25 -10.69
N HIS A 108 3.13 -3.38 -11.36
CA HIS A 108 1.94 -3.60 -12.19
C HIS A 108 0.65 -3.48 -11.37
N LEU A 109 0.59 -4.11 -10.19
CA LEU A 109 -0.56 -4.01 -9.29
C LEU A 109 -0.82 -2.56 -8.85
N LEU A 110 0.24 -1.82 -8.47
CA LEU A 110 0.12 -0.42 -8.06
C LEU A 110 -0.34 0.50 -9.20
N LEU A 111 0.06 0.21 -10.45
CA LEU A 111 -0.38 0.94 -11.64
C LEU A 111 -1.85 0.71 -11.98
N ASN A 112 -2.42 -0.42 -11.55
CA ASN A 112 -3.82 -0.77 -11.75
C ASN A 112 -4.73 -0.33 -10.60
N GLN A 113 -4.23 0.44 -9.62
CA GLN A 113 -5.03 0.99 -8.54
C GLN A 113 -6.25 1.75 -9.08
N GLU A 114 -7.45 1.34 -8.65
CA GLU A 114 -8.70 1.98 -9.08
C GLU A 114 -9.02 3.27 -8.30
N ASN A 115 -8.54 3.39 -7.05
CA ASN A 115 -8.76 4.61 -6.26
C ASN A 115 -7.69 5.66 -6.57
N THR A 116 -8.04 6.62 -7.42
CA THR A 116 -7.16 7.68 -7.92
C THR A 116 -7.52 9.09 -7.40
N ILE A 117 -8.38 9.19 -6.36
CA ILE A 117 -8.95 10.47 -5.90
C ILE A 117 -8.01 11.36 -5.08
N LYS A 118 -6.82 10.90 -4.73
CA LYS A 118 -5.85 11.63 -3.88
C LYS A 118 -4.67 12.13 -4.72
N ILE A 119 -3.49 11.57 -4.55
CA ILE A 119 -2.28 12.02 -5.29
C ILE A 119 -2.52 12.13 -6.80
N PRO A 120 -3.12 11.14 -7.50
CA PRO A 120 -3.30 11.24 -8.94
C PRO A 120 -4.09 12.46 -9.41
N GLN A 121 -5.10 12.92 -8.66
CA GLN A 121 -5.89 14.11 -9.03
C GLN A 121 -5.17 15.45 -8.83
N GLY A 122 -4.06 15.47 -8.11
CA GLY A 122 -3.20 16.65 -8.00
C GLY A 122 -2.18 16.79 -9.12
N LEU A 123 -2.13 15.84 -10.06
CA LEU A 123 -1.14 15.78 -11.14
C LEU A 123 -1.74 16.25 -12.48
N PRO A 124 -0.91 16.64 -13.47
CA PRO A 124 -1.37 16.88 -14.83
C PRO A 124 -2.08 15.66 -15.42
N GLU A 125 -3.08 15.93 -16.26
CA GLU A 125 -3.83 14.86 -16.94
C GLU A 125 -2.90 13.93 -17.73
N GLY A 126 -3.10 12.62 -17.58
CA GLY A 126 -2.30 11.61 -18.25
C GLY A 126 -1.00 11.23 -17.54
N THR A 127 -0.65 11.89 -16.43
CA THR A 127 0.51 11.49 -15.64
C THR A 127 0.35 10.04 -15.14
N LYS A 128 1.34 9.20 -15.43
CA LYS A 128 1.36 7.80 -15.00
C LYS A 128 1.71 7.74 -13.51
N VAL A 129 0.89 7.04 -12.74
CA VAL A 129 1.03 6.92 -11.28
C VAL A 129 0.83 5.46 -10.86
N ALA A 130 1.71 4.98 -9.99
CA ALA A 130 1.55 3.71 -9.29
C ALA A 130 1.32 4.01 -7.81
N ASN A 131 0.10 3.82 -7.30
CA ASN A 131 -0.22 4.23 -5.94
C ASN A 131 -0.99 3.18 -5.13
N LYS A 132 -1.01 3.38 -3.81
CA LYS A 132 -1.88 2.67 -2.88
C LYS A 132 -2.43 3.64 -1.85
N THR A 133 -3.75 3.70 -1.79
CA THR A 133 -4.49 4.49 -0.81
C THR A 133 -4.73 3.72 0.48
N GLY A 134 -4.94 4.46 1.57
CA GLY A 134 -5.44 3.94 2.85
C GLY A 134 -6.37 4.96 3.49
N GLU A 135 -7.48 4.49 4.07
CA GLU A 135 -8.48 5.38 4.63
C GLU A 135 -9.28 4.77 5.76
N THR A 136 -9.65 5.62 6.70
CA THR A 136 -10.66 5.39 7.73
C THR A 136 -11.49 6.66 7.89
N SER A 137 -12.42 6.69 8.85
CA SER A 137 -13.13 7.93 9.21
C SER A 137 -12.22 9.06 9.69
N GLU A 138 -11.00 8.77 10.13
CA GLU A 138 -10.10 9.73 10.77
C GLU A 138 -8.82 10.01 9.99
N VAL A 139 -8.50 9.18 8.98
CA VAL A 139 -7.26 9.30 8.21
C VAL A 139 -7.49 9.13 6.72
N GLN A 140 -6.68 9.84 5.94
CA GLN A 140 -6.65 9.74 4.48
C GLN A 140 -5.18 9.68 4.05
N HIS A 141 -4.77 8.53 3.53
CA HIS A 141 -3.38 8.26 3.13
C HIS A 141 -3.29 7.95 1.65
N ASP A 142 -2.16 8.28 1.06
CA ASP A 142 -1.78 7.81 -0.26
C ASP A 142 -0.25 7.74 -0.37
N ALA A 143 0.26 6.71 -1.02
CA ALA A 143 1.68 6.51 -1.28
C ALA A 143 1.85 6.14 -2.75
N ALA A 144 2.65 6.91 -3.49
CA ALA A 144 2.72 6.85 -4.93
C ALA A 144 4.14 6.94 -5.49
N ILE A 145 4.38 6.23 -6.59
CA ILE A 145 5.46 6.46 -7.54
C ILE A 145 4.84 7.29 -8.68
N VAL A 146 5.33 8.48 -8.91
CA VAL A 146 4.87 9.40 -9.95
C VAL A 146 5.91 9.45 -11.06
N TYR A 147 5.47 9.21 -12.29
CA TYR A 147 6.29 9.30 -13.48
C TYR A 147 6.12 10.70 -14.08
N GLY A 148 7.04 11.59 -13.74
CA GLY A 148 7.03 12.97 -14.20
C GLY A 148 7.65 13.16 -15.57
N ASP A 149 7.40 14.33 -16.19
CA ASP A 149 7.95 14.64 -17.53
C ASP A 149 9.47 14.77 -17.54
N SER A 150 10.05 15.30 -16.45
CA SER A 150 11.49 15.51 -16.28
C SER A 150 12.08 14.61 -15.20
N THR A 151 11.33 14.38 -14.13
CA THR A 151 11.81 13.68 -12.94
C THR A 151 10.72 12.80 -12.36
N ASP A 152 10.99 11.49 -12.26
CA ASP A 152 10.19 10.57 -11.48
C ASP A 152 10.42 10.79 -9.98
N PHE A 153 9.38 10.64 -9.16
CA PHE A 153 9.50 10.82 -7.73
C PHE A 153 8.55 9.92 -6.94
N ILE A 154 8.84 9.75 -5.66
CA ILE A 154 7.96 9.07 -4.71
C ILE A 154 7.37 10.09 -3.77
N LEU A 155 6.05 10.08 -3.64
CA LEU A 155 5.31 10.91 -2.71
C LEU A 155 4.47 10.02 -1.77
N CYS A 156 4.68 10.18 -0.46
CA CYS A 156 3.87 9.51 0.56
C CYS A 156 3.22 10.57 1.45
N VAL A 157 1.90 10.57 1.51
CA VAL A 157 1.11 11.49 2.32
C VAL A 157 0.31 10.71 3.35
N MET A 158 0.51 11.04 4.62
CA MET A 158 -0.27 10.49 5.72
C MET A 158 -0.91 11.62 6.52
N THR A 159 -2.19 11.47 6.81
CA THR A 159 -2.98 12.46 7.56
C THR A 159 -3.55 11.83 8.83
N LYS A 160 -3.99 12.65 9.76
CA LYS A 160 -4.74 12.23 10.94
C LYS A 160 -5.72 13.32 11.36
N ASN A 161 -6.74 12.93 12.14
CA ASN A 161 -7.77 13.86 12.65
C ASN A 161 -8.46 14.63 11.51
N THR A 162 -8.80 13.93 10.44
CA THR A 162 -9.46 14.51 9.28
C THR A 162 -10.94 14.69 9.56
N ASN A 163 -11.41 15.93 9.54
CA ASN A 163 -12.82 16.26 9.83
C ASN A 163 -13.75 16.16 8.61
N GLY A 164 -13.22 15.95 7.43
CA GLY A 164 -13.96 15.79 6.18
C GLY A 164 -13.05 15.40 5.02
N ALA A 165 -13.51 14.48 4.20
CA ALA A 165 -12.71 13.94 3.11
C ALA A 165 -12.40 14.99 2.03
N GLU A 166 -13.35 15.86 1.69
CA GLU A 166 -13.20 16.88 0.61
C GLU A 166 -12.08 17.87 0.90
N GLU A 167 -12.02 18.42 2.13
CA GLU A 167 -10.95 19.35 2.52
C GLU A 167 -9.57 18.65 2.47
N VAL A 168 -9.50 17.43 2.94
CA VAL A 168 -8.25 16.65 2.95
C VAL A 168 -7.80 16.33 1.53
N TYR A 169 -8.71 15.97 0.65
CA TYR A 169 -8.36 15.70 -0.75
C TYR A 169 -7.83 16.95 -1.44
N GLY A 170 -8.48 18.11 -1.25
CA GLY A 170 -7.99 19.38 -1.77
C GLY A 170 -6.55 19.67 -1.33
N ASN A 171 -6.25 19.52 -0.04
CA ASN A 171 -4.90 19.72 0.50
C ASN A 171 -3.87 18.73 -0.10
N ILE A 172 -4.26 17.47 -0.32
CA ILE A 172 -3.37 16.48 -0.97
C ILE A 172 -3.13 16.87 -2.43
N HIS A 173 -4.16 17.33 -3.16
CA HIS A 173 -4.02 17.79 -4.55
C HIS A 173 -3.08 18.99 -4.66
N GLU A 174 -3.25 20.02 -3.81
CA GLU A 174 -2.38 21.19 -3.79
C GLU A 174 -0.93 20.83 -3.47
N LEU A 175 -0.70 20.01 -2.44
CA LEU A 175 0.63 19.52 -2.10
C LEU A 175 1.26 18.75 -3.27
N THR A 176 0.51 17.86 -3.89
CA THR A 176 0.97 17.04 -5.01
C THR A 176 1.36 17.93 -6.19
N LYS A 177 0.50 18.90 -6.53
CA LYS A 177 0.78 19.88 -7.59
C LYS A 177 2.05 20.68 -7.30
N MET A 178 2.22 21.19 -6.09
CA MET A 178 3.43 21.94 -5.71
C MET A 178 4.70 21.09 -5.86
N VAL A 179 4.67 19.83 -5.43
CA VAL A 179 5.81 18.92 -5.57
C VAL A 179 6.09 18.65 -7.05
N TYR A 180 5.04 18.35 -7.83
CA TYR A 180 5.19 18.09 -9.26
C TYR A 180 5.80 19.28 -9.99
N ASP A 181 5.24 20.48 -9.85
CA ASP A 181 5.71 21.70 -10.51
C ASP A 181 7.16 22.06 -10.12
N THR A 182 7.58 21.69 -8.89
CA THR A 182 8.96 21.92 -8.43
C THR A 182 9.95 20.96 -9.07
N LEU A 183 9.57 19.69 -9.25
CA LEU A 183 10.46 18.66 -9.76
C LEU A 183 10.40 18.53 -11.30
N ASN A 184 9.33 19.06 -11.91
CA ASN A 184 9.07 19.00 -13.35
C ASN A 184 8.69 20.40 -13.89
N PRO A 185 9.64 21.37 -13.81
CA PRO A 185 9.41 22.75 -14.23
C PRO A 185 9.24 22.91 -15.72
#